data_1bf7979d17e09fd18511d53299842a63
#
_entry.id   1bf7979d17e09fd18511d53299842a63
#
_cell.length_a   1.000
_cell.length_b   1.000
_cell.length_c   1.000
_cell.angle_alpha   90.00
_cell.angle_beta   90.00
_cell.angle_gamma   90.00
#
_symmetry.space_group_name_H-M   'P 1'
#
loop_
_entity.id
_entity.type
_entity.pdbx_description
1 polymer ?
#
loop_
_entity_poly.entity_id
_entity_poly.type
_entity_poly.pdbx_seq_one_letter_code
_entity_poly.pdbx_strand_id
1 'polypeptide(L)'
;MFNEIKDFAAPELDVYARTSEVQLLRYYEPEPGIFIAESPKVIERALNAGYQPISFLVEHKDLEGGAQEILKQYPDVPVYTAEYELLVKLTGFALTRGMLCAMRRNPLPSVEEICRNASRIAVLENVVNPTNIGAIFRSAAALHMLSLIHISEPTRLRC
;
A
#
# COMPACT_ATOMS: atom_id res chain seq x y z
N MET A 1 -17.02 1.53 10.82
CA MET A 1 -17.44 0.46 11.76
C MET A 1 -16.18 -0.19 12.32
N PHE A 2 -16.00 -0.18 13.63
CA PHE A 2 -14.83 -0.80 14.29
C PHE A 2 -15.11 -2.29 14.51
N ASN A 3 -14.23 -3.16 14.05
CA ASN A 3 -14.30 -4.61 14.16
C ASN A 3 -13.11 -5.10 14.98
N GLU A 4 -13.36 -5.52 16.22
CA GLU A 4 -12.32 -6.15 17.03
C GLU A 4 -11.98 -7.53 16.47
N ILE A 5 -10.69 -7.77 16.23
CA ILE A 5 -10.19 -9.05 15.73
C ILE A 5 -10.31 -10.09 16.85
N LYS A 6 -11.16 -11.08 16.62
CA LYS A 6 -11.32 -12.25 17.51
C LYS A 6 -10.86 -13.56 16.86
N ASP A 7 -10.91 -13.61 15.54
CA ASP A 7 -10.47 -14.76 14.75
C ASP A 7 -9.41 -14.33 13.75
N PHE A 8 -8.19 -14.85 13.93
CA PHE A 8 -7.08 -14.62 13.00
C PHE A 8 -7.26 -15.27 11.62
N ALA A 9 -8.16 -16.25 11.53
CA ALA A 9 -8.45 -16.96 10.30
C ALA A 9 -9.49 -16.24 9.43
N ALA A 10 -10.02 -15.09 9.88
CA ALA A 10 -11.00 -14.34 9.13
C ALA A 10 -10.45 -13.94 7.75
N PRO A 11 -11.15 -14.27 6.64
CA PRO A 11 -10.65 -14.03 5.28
C PRO A 11 -10.35 -12.58 4.96
N GLU A 12 -11.06 -11.63 5.57
CA GLU A 12 -10.86 -10.19 5.41
C GLU A 12 -9.52 -9.69 5.93
N LEU A 13 -8.81 -10.49 6.74
CA LEU A 13 -7.49 -10.20 7.26
C LEU A 13 -6.35 -10.77 6.39
N ASP A 14 -6.68 -11.60 5.40
CA ASP A 14 -5.69 -12.26 4.54
C ASP A 14 -4.79 -11.26 3.82
N VAL A 15 -5.34 -10.14 3.41
CA VAL A 15 -4.61 -9.06 2.73
C VAL A 15 -3.46 -8.49 3.57
N TYR A 16 -3.54 -8.58 4.90
CA TYR A 16 -2.53 -8.08 5.82
C TYR A 16 -1.51 -9.13 6.27
N ALA A 17 -1.85 -10.40 6.20
CA ALA A 17 -1.10 -11.45 6.87
C ALA A 17 -0.65 -12.59 5.96
N ARG A 18 -1.49 -12.98 5.00
CA ARG A 18 -1.32 -14.23 4.25
C ARG A 18 -1.15 -14.04 2.75
N THR A 19 -1.27 -12.80 2.27
CA THR A 19 -1.21 -12.49 0.85
C THR A 19 0.12 -11.84 0.52
N SER A 20 0.92 -12.46 -0.34
CA SER A 20 2.17 -11.89 -0.84
C SER A 20 1.93 -10.66 -1.73
N GLU A 21 2.96 -9.81 -1.90
CA GLU A 21 2.86 -8.63 -2.78
C GLU A 21 2.42 -8.98 -4.20
N VAL A 22 2.88 -10.12 -4.75
CA VAL A 22 2.49 -10.59 -6.07
C VAL A 22 1.01 -10.97 -6.12
N GLN A 23 0.49 -11.63 -5.06
CA GLN A 23 -0.93 -11.96 -4.95
C GLN A 23 -1.77 -10.70 -4.76
N LEU A 24 -1.32 -9.73 -3.97
CA LEU A 24 -1.98 -8.44 -3.80
C LEU A 24 -2.07 -7.68 -5.13
N LEU A 25 -1.01 -7.72 -5.95
CA LEU A 25 -0.99 -7.08 -7.26
C LEU A 25 -2.06 -7.66 -8.20
N ARG A 26 -2.33 -8.97 -8.11
CA ARG A 26 -3.28 -9.71 -8.95
C ARG A 26 -4.64 -9.94 -8.32
N TYR A 27 -4.89 -9.35 -7.17
CA TYR A 27 -6.05 -9.67 -6.34
C TYR A 27 -7.40 -9.53 -7.05
N TYR A 28 -7.50 -8.60 -7.99
CA TYR A 28 -8.71 -8.34 -8.76
C TYR A 28 -8.54 -8.57 -10.27
N GLU A 29 -7.57 -9.39 -10.72
CA GLU A 29 -7.38 -9.64 -12.15
C GLU A 29 -8.71 -9.90 -12.88
N PRO A 30 -8.98 -9.27 -14.04
CA PRO A 30 -8.11 -8.38 -14.83
C PRO A 30 -8.01 -6.93 -14.30
N GLU A 31 -8.76 -6.54 -13.29
CA GLU A 31 -8.73 -5.23 -12.67
C GLU A 31 -7.43 -5.02 -11.86
N PRO A 32 -7.02 -3.75 -11.65
CA PRO A 32 -5.87 -3.45 -10.80
C PRO A 32 -6.02 -4.03 -9.41
N GLY A 33 -4.95 -4.63 -8.88
CA GLY A 33 -4.93 -5.23 -7.56
C GLY A 33 -4.94 -4.22 -6.41
N ILE A 34 -4.38 -4.61 -5.30
CA ILE A 34 -4.28 -3.79 -4.09
C ILE A 34 -2.82 -3.61 -3.65
N PHE A 35 -2.59 -2.71 -2.73
CA PHE A 35 -1.33 -2.55 -2.01
C PHE A 35 -1.60 -2.19 -0.56
N ILE A 36 -0.62 -2.43 0.30
CA ILE A 36 -0.68 -2.06 1.72
C ILE A 36 0.14 -0.78 1.93
N ALA A 37 -0.49 0.25 2.46
CA ALA A 37 0.17 1.46 2.94
C ALA A 37 0.40 1.34 4.46
N GLU A 38 1.64 1.59 4.90
CA GLU A 38 2.02 1.54 6.31
C GLU A 38 2.26 2.94 6.86
N SER A 39 1.71 3.23 7.98
CA SER A 39 1.74 4.47 8.77
C SER A 39 0.71 5.53 8.35
N PRO A 40 0.18 6.31 9.32
CA PRO A 40 -0.79 7.36 9.04
C PRO A 40 -0.32 8.34 7.96
N LYS A 41 0.95 8.76 8.00
CA LYS A 41 1.51 9.71 7.04
C LYS A 41 1.60 9.18 5.60
N VAL A 42 1.89 7.89 5.42
CA VAL A 42 1.92 7.25 4.09
C VAL A 42 0.49 7.06 3.59
N ILE A 43 -0.41 6.64 4.48
CA ILE A 43 -1.84 6.47 4.17
C ILE A 43 -2.45 7.81 3.73
N GLU A 44 -2.24 8.88 4.49
CA GLU A 44 -2.72 10.22 4.14
C GLU A 44 -2.22 10.67 2.75
N ARG A 45 -0.94 10.44 2.45
CA ARG A 45 -0.38 10.76 1.13
C ARG A 45 -1.02 9.97 0.01
N ALA A 46 -1.29 8.69 0.23
CA ALA A 46 -1.96 7.85 -0.76
C ALA A 46 -3.42 8.29 -0.96
N LEU A 47 -4.14 8.61 0.11
CA LEU A 47 -5.50 9.16 0.06
C LEU A 47 -5.54 10.49 -0.71
N ASN A 48 -4.60 11.40 -0.42
CA ASN A 48 -4.46 12.67 -1.13
C ASN A 48 -4.08 12.50 -2.61
N ALA A 49 -3.45 11.39 -2.98
CA ALA A 49 -3.17 11.00 -4.35
C ALA A 49 -4.36 10.30 -5.05
N GLY A 50 -5.51 10.17 -4.37
CA GLY A 50 -6.76 9.63 -4.93
C GLY A 50 -6.88 8.11 -4.85
N TYR A 51 -6.01 7.42 -4.11
CA TYR A 51 -6.16 5.99 -3.87
C TYR A 51 -7.33 5.71 -2.93
N GLN A 52 -8.09 4.66 -3.23
CA GLN A 52 -9.29 4.29 -2.47
C GLN A 52 -8.95 3.31 -1.35
N PRO A 53 -9.29 3.61 -0.08
CA PRO A 53 -9.11 2.67 1.01
C PRO A 53 -10.15 1.55 0.93
N ILE A 54 -9.71 0.31 1.19
CA ILE A 54 -10.57 -0.89 1.26
C ILE A 54 -10.85 -1.23 2.71
N SER A 55 -9.81 -1.20 3.55
CA SER A 55 -9.91 -1.43 4.98
C SER A 55 -8.71 -0.84 5.71
N PHE A 56 -8.85 -0.66 7.01
CA PHE A 56 -7.78 -0.26 7.91
C PHE A 56 -7.51 -1.35 8.95
N LEU A 57 -6.24 -1.51 9.32
CA LEU A 57 -5.80 -2.31 10.45
C LEU A 57 -5.03 -1.41 11.41
N VAL A 58 -5.53 -1.27 12.63
CA VAL A 58 -5.06 -0.26 13.59
C VAL A 58 -4.86 -0.89 14.96
N GLU A 59 -3.76 -0.59 15.63
CA GLU A 59 -3.56 -0.95 17.03
C GLU A 59 -4.53 -0.15 17.93
N HIS A 60 -5.07 -0.78 18.98
CA HIS A 60 -6.06 -0.15 19.88
C HIS A 60 -5.59 1.21 20.41
N LYS A 61 -4.34 1.32 20.84
CA LYS A 61 -3.77 2.57 21.39
C LYS A 61 -3.72 3.73 20.38
N ASP A 62 -3.68 3.43 19.08
CA ASP A 62 -3.54 4.42 18.01
C ASP A 62 -4.90 4.90 17.45
N LEU A 63 -6.01 4.29 17.88
CA LEU A 63 -7.36 4.69 17.48
C LEU A 63 -7.70 6.14 17.87
N GLU A 64 -7.18 6.61 19.01
CA GLU A 64 -7.39 7.98 19.51
C GLU A 64 -6.24 8.93 19.14
N GLY A 65 -5.23 8.44 18.41
CA GLY A 65 -4.05 9.18 18.01
C GLY A 65 -4.08 9.65 16.56
N GLY A 66 -2.92 9.51 15.88
CA GLY A 66 -2.74 9.93 14.50
C GLY A 66 -3.63 9.23 13.47
N ALA A 67 -4.22 8.07 13.81
CA ALA A 67 -5.16 7.37 12.95
C ALA A 67 -6.57 8.01 12.98
N GLN A 68 -6.96 8.64 14.07
CA GLN A 68 -8.32 9.12 14.31
C GLN A 68 -8.84 10.06 13.20
N GLU A 69 -8.00 11.02 12.79
CA GLU A 69 -8.39 12.00 11.78
C GLU A 69 -8.65 11.37 10.41
N ILE A 70 -7.84 10.36 10.05
CA ILE A 70 -8.01 9.59 8.83
C ILE A 70 -9.30 8.77 8.91
N LEU A 71 -9.50 8.04 10.01
CA LEU A 71 -10.67 7.18 10.17
C LEU A 71 -12.00 7.95 10.15
N LYS A 72 -12.03 9.18 10.68
CA LYS A 72 -13.21 10.06 10.64
C LYS A 72 -13.60 10.47 9.22
N GLN A 73 -12.65 10.58 8.31
CA GLN A 73 -12.92 10.94 6.92
C GLN A 73 -13.50 9.79 6.10
N TYR A 74 -13.34 8.53 6.58
CA TYR A 74 -13.78 7.32 5.89
C TYR A 74 -14.64 6.43 6.78
N PRO A 75 -15.82 6.92 7.25
CA PRO A 75 -16.65 6.23 8.23
C PRO A 75 -17.22 4.89 7.74
N ASP A 76 -17.37 4.73 6.42
CA ASP A 76 -17.93 3.54 5.80
C ASP A 76 -16.88 2.45 5.53
N VAL A 77 -15.59 2.78 5.68
CA VAL A 77 -14.51 1.82 5.47
C VAL A 77 -14.31 0.95 6.72
N PRO A 78 -14.25 -0.38 6.58
CA PRO A 78 -14.02 -1.27 7.71
C PRO A 78 -12.70 -0.97 8.42
N VAL A 79 -12.76 -0.93 9.75
CA VAL A 79 -11.58 -0.77 10.62
C VAL A 79 -11.45 -2.02 11.47
N TYR A 80 -10.35 -2.74 11.29
CA TYR A 80 -9.97 -3.89 12.10
C TYR A 80 -9.01 -3.43 13.18
N THR A 81 -9.21 -3.90 14.40
CA THR A 81 -8.39 -3.47 15.54
C THR A 81 -8.10 -4.62 16.48
N ALA A 82 -6.93 -4.58 17.09
CA ALA A 82 -6.51 -5.50 18.13
C ALA A 82 -5.37 -4.91 18.96
N GLU A 83 -5.01 -5.62 20.04
CA GLU A 83 -3.80 -5.36 20.81
C GLU A 83 -2.53 -5.64 20.00
N TYR A 84 -1.44 -4.95 20.33
CA TYR A 84 -0.15 -5.04 19.65
C TYR A 84 0.34 -6.47 19.43
N GLU A 85 0.29 -7.29 20.49
CA GLU A 85 0.76 -8.69 20.41
C GLU A 85 -0.02 -9.53 19.40
N LEU A 86 -1.31 -9.26 19.27
CA LEU A 86 -2.18 -9.93 18.31
C LEU A 86 -1.87 -9.47 16.88
N LEU A 87 -1.64 -8.18 16.69
CA LEU A 87 -1.28 -7.63 15.39
C LEU A 87 0.08 -8.15 14.90
N VAL A 88 1.08 -8.25 15.77
CA VAL A 88 2.40 -8.84 15.43
C VAL A 88 2.25 -10.30 15.02
N LYS A 89 1.41 -11.08 15.70
CA LYS A 89 1.13 -12.48 15.30
C LYS A 89 0.42 -12.58 13.95
N LEU A 90 -0.49 -11.64 13.66
CA LEU A 90 -1.24 -11.60 12.41
C LEU A 90 -0.34 -11.25 11.22
N THR A 91 0.41 -10.16 11.31
CA THR A 91 1.20 -9.61 10.21
C THR A 91 2.58 -10.27 10.06
N GLY A 92 3.06 -10.94 11.11
CA GLY A 92 4.41 -11.52 11.16
C GLY A 92 5.53 -10.50 11.39
N PHE A 93 5.19 -9.22 11.56
CA PHE A 93 6.15 -8.15 11.89
C PHE A 93 5.54 -7.14 12.86
N ALA A 94 6.40 -6.40 13.54
CA ALA A 94 5.96 -5.34 14.44
C ALA A 94 5.38 -4.16 13.64
N LEU A 95 4.15 -3.79 13.92
CA LEU A 95 3.52 -2.56 13.41
C LEU A 95 4.19 -1.34 14.07
N THR A 96 5.35 -0.94 13.56
CA THR A 96 6.17 0.12 14.17
C THR A 96 5.51 1.49 14.15
N ARG A 97 4.42 1.64 13.38
CA ARG A 97 3.72 2.92 13.16
C ARG A 97 2.20 2.82 13.33
N GLY A 98 1.74 1.76 13.98
CA GLY A 98 0.38 1.62 14.53
C GLY A 98 -0.77 1.45 13.53
N MET A 99 -0.57 1.65 12.22
CA MET A 99 -1.66 1.62 11.24
C MET A 99 -1.21 1.07 9.88
N LEU A 100 -2.02 0.16 9.33
CA LEU A 100 -1.97 -0.28 7.93
C LEU A 100 -3.28 0.07 7.22
N CYS A 101 -3.22 0.25 5.91
CA CYS A 101 -4.39 0.40 5.06
C CYS A 101 -4.24 -0.43 3.79
N ALA A 102 -5.20 -1.29 3.52
CA ALA A 102 -5.34 -1.94 2.22
C ALA A 102 -6.00 -0.94 1.26
N MET A 103 -5.36 -0.69 0.13
CA MET A 103 -5.79 0.31 -0.85
C MET A 103 -5.90 -0.29 -2.23
N ARG A 104 -6.90 0.14 -2.99
CA ARG A 104 -7.06 -0.22 -4.40
C ARG A 104 -5.99 0.46 -5.24
N ARG A 105 -5.35 -0.28 -6.14
CA ARG A 105 -4.46 0.30 -7.16
C ARG A 105 -5.29 1.02 -8.22
N ASN A 106 -4.79 2.15 -8.67
CA ASN A 106 -5.35 2.81 -9.86
C ASN A 106 -4.82 2.11 -11.13
N PRO A 107 -5.55 2.15 -12.25
CA PRO A 107 -5.02 1.75 -13.54
C PRO A 107 -3.72 2.50 -13.84
N LEU A 108 -2.74 1.80 -14.38
CA LEU A 108 -1.48 2.43 -14.77
C LEU A 108 -1.71 3.20 -16.09
N PRO A 109 -1.19 4.42 -16.22
CA PRO A 109 -1.21 5.14 -17.48
C PRO A 109 -0.32 4.43 -18.51
N SER A 110 -0.64 4.57 -19.79
CA SER A 110 0.20 4.06 -20.86
C SER A 110 1.54 4.80 -20.94
N VAL A 111 2.54 4.17 -21.57
CA VAL A 111 3.85 4.80 -21.80
C VAL A 111 3.70 6.10 -22.59
N GLU A 112 2.82 6.11 -23.59
CA GLU A 112 2.50 7.29 -24.40
C GLU A 112 1.94 8.43 -23.57
N GLU A 113 1.05 8.13 -22.64
CA GLU A 113 0.48 9.12 -21.71
C GLU A 113 1.55 9.71 -20.77
N ILE A 114 2.41 8.85 -20.23
CA ILE A 114 3.53 9.27 -19.35
C ILE A 114 4.51 10.18 -20.11
N CYS A 115 4.80 9.86 -21.37
CA CYS A 115 5.79 10.57 -22.21
C CYS A 115 5.26 11.87 -22.80
N ARG A 116 3.95 12.02 -22.99
CA ARG A 116 3.32 13.08 -23.79
C ARG A 116 3.78 14.50 -23.47
N ASN A 117 3.96 14.81 -22.18
CA ASN A 117 4.32 16.14 -21.70
C ASN A 117 5.62 16.14 -20.86
N ALA A 118 6.37 15.06 -20.91
CA ALA A 118 7.55 14.88 -20.08
C ALA A 118 8.80 15.41 -20.81
N SER A 119 9.50 16.38 -20.23
CA SER A 119 10.81 16.81 -20.71
C SER A 119 11.94 15.89 -20.28
N ARG A 120 11.72 15.12 -19.22
CA ARG A 120 12.66 14.15 -18.64
C ARG A 120 11.88 12.98 -18.06
N ILE A 121 12.36 11.76 -18.30
CA ILE A 121 11.75 10.54 -17.81
C ILE A 121 12.84 9.70 -17.17
N ALA A 122 12.57 9.16 -15.98
CA ALA A 122 13.42 8.14 -15.38
C ALA A 122 12.86 6.76 -15.74
N VAL A 123 13.71 5.90 -16.30
CA VAL A 123 13.36 4.51 -16.63
C VAL A 123 14.17 3.59 -15.72
N LEU A 124 13.48 2.78 -14.93
CA LEU A 124 14.09 1.78 -14.04
C LEU A 124 13.86 0.40 -14.63
N GLU A 125 14.92 -0.30 -14.94
CA GLU A 125 14.89 -1.67 -15.45
C GLU A 125 15.61 -2.60 -14.46
N ASN A 126 14.99 -3.69 -14.07
CA ASN A 126 15.54 -4.71 -13.16
C ASN A 126 16.01 -4.16 -11.79
N VAL A 127 15.44 -3.06 -11.31
CA VAL A 127 15.70 -2.55 -9.96
C VAL A 127 14.78 -3.26 -8.97
N VAL A 128 15.27 -4.32 -8.35
CA VAL A 128 14.48 -5.18 -7.45
C VAL A 128 14.54 -4.76 -5.98
N ASN A 129 15.55 -3.99 -5.58
CA ASN A 129 15.69 -3.56 -4.18
C ASN A 129 14.78 -2.37 -3.87
N PRO A 130 13.79 -2.50 -2.97
CA PRO A 130 12.85 -1.42 -2.64
C PRO A 130 13.52 -0.15 -2.12
N THR A 131 14.65 -0.29 -1.40
CA THR A 131 15.41 0.85 -0.89
C THR A 131 16.00 1.67 -2.04
N ASN A 132 16.54 1.01 -3.07
CA ASN A 132 17.07 1.66 -4.26
C ASN A 132 15.97 2.32 -5.07
N ILE A 133 14.84 1.64 -5.26
CA ILE A 133 13.65 2.22 -5.91
C ILE A 133 13.25 3.52 -5.20
N GLY A 134 13.08 3.47 -3.87
CA GLY A 134 12.74 4.66 -3.09
C GLY A 134 13.77 5.78 -3.17
N ALA A 135 15.07 5.46 -3.23
CA ALA A 135 16.14 6.45 -3.42
C ALA A 135 16.07 7.12 -4.80
N ILE A 136 15.86 6.33 -5.85
CA ILE A 136 15.73 6.82 -7.23
C ILE A 136 14.51 7.73 -7.36
N PHE A 137 13.35 7.35 -6.80
CA PHE A 137 12.15 8.20 -6.80
C PHE A 137 12.40 9.56 -6.14
N ARG A 138 13.08 9.58 -4.98
CA ARG A 138 13.43 10.85 -4.30
C ARG A 138 14.37 11.70 -5.14
N SER A 139 15.38 11.09 -5.76
CA SER A 139 16.33 11.78 -6.63
C SER A 139 15.65 12.31 -7.89
N ALA A 140 14.81 11.52 -8.53
CA ALA A 140 14.03 11.93 -9.70
C ALA A 140 13.14 13.14 -9.38
N ALA A 141 12.43 13.11 -8.25
CA ALA A 141 11.61 14.24 -7.80
C ALA A 141 12.45 15.49 -7.56
N ALA A 142 13.61 15.38 -6.90
CA ALA A 142 14.53 16.50 -6.67
C ALA A 142 15.10 17.11 -7.96
N LEU A 143 15.24 16.30 -9.02
CA LEU A 143 15.73 16.74 -10.34
C LEU A 143 14.58 17.14 -11.29
N HIS A 144 13.35 17.28 -10.76
CA HIS A 144 12.13 17.59 -11.53
C HIS A 144 11.84 16.60 -12.67
N MET A 145 12.21 15.34 -12.48
CA MET A 145 11.78 14.23 -13.34
C MET A 145 10.43 13.75 -12.81
N LEU A 146 9.33 14.31 -13.32
CA LEU A 146 7.97 14.04 -12.82
C LEU A 146 7.36 12.79 -13.45
N SER A 147 8.02 12.19 -14.43
CA SER A 147 7.59 10.95 -15.08
C SER A 147 8.59 9.85 -14.81
N LEU A 148 8.08 8.66 -14.43
CA LEU A 148 8.91 7.51 -14.12
C LEU A 148 8.24 6.24 -14.63
N ILE A 149 9.03 5.38 -15.27
CA ILE A 149 8.65 4.07 -15.76
C ILE A 149 9.49 3.04 -15.02
N HIS A 150 8.84 2.08 -14.36
CA HIS A 150 9.52 0.95 -13.73
C HIS A 150 9.15 -0.33 -14.49
N ILE A 151 10.18 -0.94 -15.11
CA ILE A 151 10.07 -2.21 -15.80
C ILE A 151 10.63 -3.27 -14.87
N SER A 152 9.75 -4.08 -14.27
CA SER A 152 10.14 -5.32 -13.60
C SER A 152 9.84 -6.48 -14.53
N GLU A 153 10.81 -7.37 -14.74
CA GLU A 153 10.49 -8.65 -15.38
C GLU A 153 9.43 -9.38 -14.56
N PRO A 154 8.39 -9.95 -15.22
CA PRO A 154 7.53 -10.87 -14.52
C PRO A 154 8.42 -11.99 -14.01
N THR A 155 8.40 -12.23 -12.70
CA THR A 155 9.15 -13.30 -12.05
C THR A 155 8.87 -14.57 -12.83
N ARG A 156 9.84 -15.06 -13.62
CA ARG A 156 9.74 -16.37 -14.25
C ARG A 156 9.61 -17.35 -13.09
N LEU A 157 8.42 -17.89 -12.92
CA LEU A 157 8.22 -19.08 -12.11
C LEU A 157 9.20 -20.12 -12.68
N ARG A 158 10.29 -20.35 -11.97
CA ARG A 158 11.10 -21.55 -12.20
C ARG A 158 10.23 -22.71 -11.77
N CYS A 159 9.71 -23.42 -12.74
CA CYS A 159 9.21 -24.77 -12.56
C CYS A 159 10.31 -25.69 -12.07
#